data_0398fb3df40b3226bb0181a0f2470160
#
_entry.id   0398fb3df40b3226bb0181a0f2470160
#
_cell.length_a   1.000
_cell.length_b   1.000
_cell.length_c   1.000
_cell.angle_alpha   90.00
_cell.angle_beta   90.00
_cell.angle_gamma   90.00
#
_symmetry.space_group_name_H-M   'P 1'
#
loop_
_entity.id
_entity.type
_entity.pdbx_description
1 polymer ?
#
loop_
_entity_poly.entity_id
_entity_poly.type
_entity_poly.pdbx_seq_one_letter_code
_entity_poly.pdbx_strand_id
1 'polypeptide(L)'
;RVIQAAGGKAHRINVIMPILYGGRQHRRNYRESLDCAVALQELERMGVSNIVTFDAHDPRVHNAIPLMGFDNVMPTYQVLKALLGKHPELELDKDHFMIISPDEGAINRNMYYASVLGVDLGMFYKRRDYSQVVNGRNPIVAHEYLGNSVEGKDVFIADDIISSGESMLDIAYELKKRKANRIFCYATYPIFTNGLDSFDKAYNEGVIAGVLGTNLTYRTDALKSRDWFTEVD
;
A
#
# COMPACT_ATOMS: atom_id res chain seq x y z
N ARG A 1 -19.49 20.85 0.90
CA ARG A 1 -20.78 21.37 1.42
C ARG A 1 -20.85 21.32 2.95
N VAL A 2 -20.43 20.22 3.56
CA VAL A 2 -20.37 20.09 5.04
C VAL A 2 -19.39 21.11 5.63
N ILE A 3 -18.21 21.26 5.03
CA ILE A 3 -17.20 22.25 5.44
C ILE A 3 -17.75 23.67 5.36
N GLN A 4 -18.41 24.02 4.26
CA GLN A 4 -19.05 25.34 4.11
C GLN A 4 -20.15 25.57 5.15
N ALA A 5 -20.97 24.57 5.44
CA ALA A 5 -22.00 24.67 6.46
C ALA A 5 -21.42 24.85 7.88
N ALA A 6 -20.27 24.21 8.16
CA ALA A 6 -19.56 24.33 9.44
C ALA A 6 -18.79 25.66 9.57
N GLY A 7 -18.27 26.21 8.47
CA GLY A 7 -17.33 27.33 8.45
C GLY A 7 -17.82 28.63 9.09
N GLY A 8 -19.13 28.85 9.16
CA GLY A 8 -19.71 30.02 9.83
C GLY A 8 -19.86 29.90 11.36
N LYS A 9 -19.63 28.71 11.91
CA LYS A 9 -19.88 28.39 13.34
C LYS A 9 -18.74 27.68 14.04
N ALA A 10 -17.92 26.90 13.29
CA ALA A 10 -16.80 26.17 13.85
C ALA A 10 -15.57 27.07 13.95
N HIS A 11 -14.86 27.00 15.07
CA HIS A 11 -13.56 27.68 15.23
C HIS A 11 -12.43 26.92 14.52
N ARG A 12 -12.58 25.62 14.38
CA ARG A 12 -11.57 24.75 13.76
C ARG A 12 -12.27 23.62 13.01
N ILE A 13 -11.81 23.37 11.79
CA ILE A 13 -12.31 22.26 10.96
C ILE A 13 -11.14 21.32 10.67
N ASN A 14 -11.26 20.08 11.12
CA ASN A 14 -10.36 19.01 10.76
C ASN A 14 -11.11 18.05 9.82
N VAL A 15 -10.47 17.65 8.74
CA VAL A 15 -11.01 16.69 7.77
C VAL A 15 -10.30 15.36 7.94
N ILE A 16 -11.04 14.30 8.25
CA ILE A 16 -10.54 12.94 8.23
C ILE A 16 -10.91 12.35 6.86
N MET A 17 -9.90 12.10 6.06
CA MET A 17 -10.02 11.55 4.70
C MET A 17 -9.21 10.26 4.65
N PRO A 18 -9.81 9.10 4.97
CA PRO A 18 -9.06 7.84 5.10
C PRO A 18 -8.21 7.57 3.87
N ILE A 19 -8.80 7.54 2.68
CA ILE A 19 -8.08 7.53 1.41
C ILE A 19 -8.02 8.94 0.84
N LEU A 20 -6.81 9.41 0.55
CA LEU A 20 -6.61 10.77 0.06
C LEU A 20 -7.12 10.90 -1.38
N TYR A 21 -8.03 11.84 -1.61
CA TYR A 21 -8.57 12.11 -2.95
C TYR A 21 -7.45 12.45 -3.93
N GLY A 22 -7.45 11.76 -5.07
CA GLY A 22 -6.44 11.95 -6.10
C GLY A 22 -5.02 11.59 -5.66
N GLY A 23 -4.82 10.84 -4.56
CA GLY A 23 -3.51 10.53 -3.98
C GLY A 23 -2.51 9.92 -4.96
N ARG A 24 -2.99 9.16 -5.94
CA ARG A 24 -2.15 8.60 -7.01
C ARG A 24 -1.79 9.61 -8.11
N GLN A 25 -2.49 10.76 -8.18
CA GLN A 25 -2.19 11.92 -9.03
C GLN A 25 -1.39 12.95 -8.23
N HIS A 26 -0.30 12.52 -7.61
CA HIS A 26 0.56 13.32 -6.73
C HIS A 26 1.65 14.10 -7.46
N ARG A 27 1.90 13.76 -8.72
CA ARG A 27 2.87 14.43 -9.61
C ARG A 27 2.27 14.56 -11.01
N ARG A 28 2.74 15.55 -11.74
CA ARG A 28 2.32 15.79 -13.12
C ARG A 28 3.30 15.16 -14.09
N ASN A 29 2.78 14.38 -15.02
CA ASN A 29 3.49 13.90 -16.18
C ASN A 29 2.80 14.51 -17.42
N TYR A 30 3.51 15.31 -18.21
CA TYR A 30 2.96 15.98 -19.40
C TYR A 30 1.78 16.93 -19.08
N ARG A 31 0.70 16.84 -19.87
CA ARG A 31 -0.49 17.71 -19.80
C ARG A 31 -1.58 17.08 -18.92
N GLU A 32 -1.24 16.71 -17.73
CA GLU A 32 -2.16 16.16 -16.74
C GLU A 32 -2.56 17.21 -15.71
N SER A 33 -3.72 17.03 -15.11
CA SER A 33 -4.11 17.75 -13.90
C SER A 33 -3.29 17.26 -12.70
N LEU A 34 -3.06 18.12 -11.73
CA LEU A 34 -2.46 17.76 -10.44
C LEU A 34 -3.56 17.68 -9.38
N ASP A 35 -4.50 16.74 -9.57
CA ASP A 35 -5.76 16.68 -8.84
C ASP A 35 -5.60 16.64 -7.32
N CYS A 36 -4.62 15.89 -6.81
CA CYS A 36 -4.37 15.84 -5.38
C CYS A 36 -4.04 17.21 -4.79
N ALA A 37 -3.09 17.94 -5.42
CA ALA A 37 -2.69 19.26 -4.95
C ALA A 37 -3.84 20.27 -5.06
N VAL A 38 -4.61 20.24 -6.14
CA VAL A 38 -5.77 21.12 -6.33
C VAL A 38 -6.81 20.89 -5.23
N ALA A 39 -7.16 19.63 -4.97
CA ALA A 39 -8.12 19.29 -3.93
C ALA A 39 -7.67 19.72 -2.53
N LEU A 40 -6.38 19.52 -2.20
CA LEU A 40 -5.82 19.97 -0.92
C LEU A 40 -5.89 21.50 -0.78
N GLN A 41 -5.52 22.24 -1.82
CA GLN A 41 -5.60 23.71 -1.83
C GLN A 41 -7.04 24.23 -1.76
N GLU A 42 -7.99 23.52 -2.36
CA GLU A 42 -9.42 23.88 -2.22
C GLU A 42 -9.87 23.73 -0.76
N LEU A 43 -9.48 22.64 -0.08
CA LEU A 43 -9.78 22.46 1.34
C LEU A 43 -9.14 23.54 2.22
N GLU A 44 -7.89 23.92 1.95
CA GLU A 44 -7.21 25.03 2.63
C GLU A 44 -7.97 26.35 2.45
N ARG A 45 -8.36 26.70 1.22
CA ARG A 45 -9.15 27.91 0.92
C ARG A 45 -10.53 27.92 1.59
N MET A 46 -11.10 26.75 1.85
CA MET A 46 -12.36 26.63 2.59
C MET A 46 -12.20 26.74 4.11
N GLY A 47 -10.98 26.97 4.61
CA GLY A 47 -10.71 27.17 6.04
C GLY A 47 -10.51 25.87 6.82
N VAL A 48 -10.17 24.77 6.16
CA VAL A 48 -9.76 23.54 6.83
C VAL A 48 -8.42 23.79 7.52
N SER A 49 -8.33 23.44 8.79
CA SER A 49 -7.12 23.63 9.60
C SER A 49 -6.17 22.44 9.54
N ASN A 50 -6.71 21.23 9.36
CA ASN A 50 -5.92 20.00 9.32
C ASN A 50 -6.62 18.90 8.51
N ILE A 51 -5.83 18.12 7.81
CA ILE A 51 -6.25 16.88 7.14
C ILE A 51 -5.56 15.72 7.83
N VAL A 52 -6.34 14.69 8.17
CA VAL A 52 -5.84 13.39 8.62
C VAL A 52 -6.13 12.36 7.54
N THR A 53 -5.11 11.71 7.06
CA THR A 53 -5.21 10.60 6.08
C THR A 53 -4.38 9.41 6.55
N PHE A 54 -4.59 8.26 5.94
CA PHE A 54 -3.84 7.05 6.28
C PHE A 54 -3.00 6.64 5.08
N ASP A 55 -1.74 6.33 5.33
CA ASP A 55 -0.81 5.76 4.35
C ASP A 55 -0.91 6.40 2.95
N ALA A 56 -0.73 7.72 2.89
CA ALA A 56 -0.78 8.45 1.63
C ALA A 56 0.21 7.86 0.62
N HIS A 57 -0.25 7.66 -0.62
CA HIS A 57 0.56 7.10 -1.71
C HIS A 57 1.92 7.81 -1.87
N ASP A 58 1.91 9.12 -1.78
CA ASP A 58 3.11 9.95 -1.65
C ASP A 58 2.88 11.03 -0.59
N PRO A 59 3.49 10.92 0.60
CA PRO A 59 3.26 11.89 1.67
C PRO A 59 3.73 13.31 1.32
N ARG A 60 4.60 13.48 0.31
CA ARG A 60 5.09 14.80 -0.13
C ARG A 60 3.98 15.69 -0.73
N VAL A 61 2.76 15.16 -0.94
CA VAL A 61 1.61 15.96 -1.37
C VAL A 61 1.30 17.11 -0.41
N HIS A 62 1.69 17.00 0.88
CA HIS A 62 1.53 18.08 1.87
C HIS A 62 2.32 19.36 1.50
N ASN A 63 3.32 19.27 0.62
CA ASN A 63 4.04 20.44 0.11
C ASN A 63 3.14 21.40 -0.69
N ALA A 64 1.97 20.94 -1.16
CA ALA A 64 0.99 21.80 -1.82
C ALA A 64 0.25 22.74 -0.87
N ILE A 65 0.29 22.46 0.44
CA ILE A 65 -0.47 23.16 1.50
C ILE A 65 0.43 23.47 2.71
N PRO A 66 1.47 24.28 2.54
CA PRO A 66 2.50 24.46 3.56
C PRO A 66 2.00 25.15 4.85
N LEU A 67 0.83 25.79 4.80
CA LEU A 67 0.24 26.53 5.94
C LEU A 67 -0.87 25.74 6.66
N MET A 68 -1.26 24.57 6.13
CA MET A 68 -2.29 23.71 6.71
C MET A 68 -1.68 22.46 7.35
N GLY A 69 -2.26 21.97 8.45
CA GLY A 69 -1.86 20.72 9.06
C GLY A 69 -2.16 19.50 8.14
N PHE A 70 -1.25 18.56 8.13
CA PHE A 70 -1.41 17.31 7.38
C PHE A 70 -0.81 16.13 8.17
N ASP A 71 -1.67 15.26 8.65
CA ASP A 71 -1.30 14.08 9.40
C ASP A 71 -1.46 12.83 8.52
N ASN A 72 -0.35 12.21 8.16
CA ASN A 72 -0.32 10.93 7.48
C ASN A 72 -0.08 9.80 8.48
N VAL A 73 -1.14 9.08 8.84
CA VAL A 73 -1.11 8.02 9.85
C VAL A 73 -0.73 6.69 9.20
N MET A 74 0.30 6.04 9.72
CA MET A 74 0.70 4.71 9.28
C MET A 74 0.07 3.64 10.17
N PRO A 75 -0.70 2.67 9.64
CA PRO A 75 -1.39 1.65 10.42
C PRO A 75 -0.48 0.49 10.85
N THR A 76 0.84 0.67 10.84
CA THR A 76 1.85 -0.37 11.03
C THR A 76 1.63 -1.19 12.30
N TYR A 77 1.32 -0.54 13.43
CA TYR A 77 1.08 -1.27 14.68
C TYR A 77 -0.11 -2.22 14.57
N GLN A 78 -1.23 -1.76 14.03
CA GLN A 78 -2.44 -2.58 13.89
C GLN A 78 -2.21 -3.73 12.90
N VAL A 79 -1.46 -3.48 11.83
CA VAL A 79 -1.10 -4.51 10.84
C VAL A 79 -0.27 -5.60 11.48
N LEU A 80 0.80 -5.25 12.20
CA LEU A 80 1.66 -6.23 12.87
C LEU A 80 0.91 -6.99 13.97
N LYS A 81 0.05 -6.29 14.72
CA LYS A 81 -0.82 -6.92 15.71
C LYS A 81 -1.77 -7.96 15.09
N ALA A 82 -2.38 -7.63 13.95
CA ALA A 82 -3.27 -8.54 13.22
C ALA A 82 -2.49 -9.73 12.64
N LEU A 83 -1.33 -9.50 12.05
CA LEU A 83 -0.46 -10.54 11.53
C LEU A 83 -0.07 -11.54 12.62
N LEU A 84 0.48 -11.07 13.74
CA LEU A 84 0.88 -11.91 14.85
C LEU A 84 -0.29 -12.55 15.59
N GLY A 85 -1.45 -11.90 15.61
CA GLY A 85 -2.67 -12.46 16.20
C GLY A 85 -3.18 -13.68 15.43
N LYS A 86 -3.04 -13.67 14.10
CA LYS A 86 -3.39 -14.80 13.23
C LYS A 86 -2.28 -15.85 13.11
N HIS A 87 -1.03 -15.41 13.18
CA HIS A 87 0.17 -16.23 12.98
C HIS A 87 1.17 -16.03 14.14
N PRO A 88 0.82 -16.48 15.36
CA PRO A 88 1.68 -16.29 16.54
C PRO A 88 2.99 -17.07 16.47
N GLU A 89 3.09 -18.03 15.56
CA GLU A 89 4.29 -18.82 15.29
C GLU A 89 5.33 -18.11 14.41
N LEU A 90 5.05 -16.88 13.94
CA LEU A 90 5.98 -16.12 13.12
C LEU A 90 7.17 -15.61 13.96
N GLU A 91 8.36 -15.91 13.51
CA GLU A 91 9.61 -15.40 14.08
C GLU A 91 10.03 -14.14 13.30
N LEU A 92 9.83 -12.96 13.93
CA LEU A 92 10.10 -11.66 13.29
C LEU A 92 11.56 -11.22 13.55
N ASP A 93 12.51 -11.99 13.07
CA ASP A 93 13.93 -11.70 13.13
C ASP A 93 14.60 -11.79 11.74
N LYS A 94 15.88 -11.40 11.66
CA LYS A 94 16.64 -11.33 10.40
C LYS A 94 16.83 -12.69 9.71
N ASP A 95 16.83 -13.78 10.47
CA ASP A 95 17.08 -15.10 9.92
C ASP A 95 15.81 -15.71 9.33
N HIS A 96 14.64 -15.38 9.88
CA HIS A 96 13.37 -16.03 9.56
C HIS A 96 12.37 -15.15 8.80
N PHE A 97 12.53 -13.81 8.85
CA PHE A 97 11.55 -12.88 8.29
C PHE A 97 12.20 -11.77 7.47
N MET A 98 11.51 -11.37 6.40
CA MET A 98 12.00 -10.33 5.50
C MET A 98 10.86 -9.47 4.96
N ILE A 99 11.07 -8.16 4.90
CA ILE A 99 10.18 -7.22 4.24
C ILE A 99 10.54 -7.11 2.77
N ILE A 100 9.53 -7.09 1.90
CA ILE A 100 9.73 -6.92 0.46
C ILE A 100 8.94 -5.73 -0.06
N SER A 101 9.63 -4.78 -0.66
CA SER A 101 9.00 -3.71 -1.40
C SER A 101 8.59 -4.18 -2.80
N PRO A 102 7.32 -4.04 -3.20
CA PRO A 102 6.85 -4.49 -4.51
C PRO A 102 7.41 -3.66 -5.67
N ASP A 103 7.79 -2.41 -5.41
CA ASP A 103 8.46 -1.54 -6.38
C ASP A 103 9.15 -0.35 -5.66
N GLU A 104 9.72 0.56 -6.46
CA GLU A 104 10.43 1.73 -5.93
C GLU A 104 9.48 2.73 -5.23
N GLY A 105 8.21 2.79 -5.64
CA GLY A 105 7.21 3.68 -5.05
C GLY A 105 6.87 3.31 -3.60
N ALA A 106 6.88 2.02 -3.28
CA ALA A 106 6.56 1.51 -1.96
C ALA A 106 7.78 1.43 -1.01
N ILE A 107 9.00 1.80 -1.46
CA ILE A 107 10.23 1.55 -0.71
C ILE A 107 10.23 2.22 0.67
N ASN A 108 9.79 3.46 0.78
CA ASN A 108 9.78 4.19 2.05
C ASN A 108 8.85 3.54 3.08
N ARG A 109 7.69 3.07 2.66
CA ARG A 109 6.75 2.31 3.50
C ARG A 109 7.40 1.04 4.03
N ASN A 110 8.01 0.29 3.13
CA ASN A 110 8.66 -0.98 3.48
C ASN A 110 9.92 -0.80 4.33
N MET A 111 10.68 0.29 4.12
CA MET A 111 11.77 0.69 5.01
C MET A 111 11.28 0.93 6.45
N TYR A 112 10.12 1.55 6.60
CA TYR A 112 9.55 1.78 7.92
C TYR A 112 9.21 0.45 8.62
N TYR A 113 8.52 -0.48 7.93
CA TYR A 113 8.27 -1.83 8.47
C TYR A 113 9.56 -2.57 8.83
N ALA A 114 10.54 -2.59 7.95
CA ALA A 114 11.81 -3.26 8.18
C ALA A 114 12.56 -2.64 9.38
N SER A 115 12.54 -1.32 9.51
CA SER A 115 13.16 -0.61 10.65
C SER A 115 12.47 -0.91 11.98
N VAL A 116 11.14 -0.93 12.01
CA VAL A 116 10.36 -1.25 13.23
C VAL A 116 10.64 -2.67 13.70
N LEU A 117 10.75 -3.62 12.78
CA LEU A 117 10.99 -5.03 13.09
C LEU A 117 12.47 -5.37 13.25
N GLY A 118 13.37 -4.52 12.77
CA GLY A 118 14.82 -4.79 12.76
C GLY A 118 15.24 -5.90 11.81
N VAL A 119 14.49 -6.10 10.71
CA VAL A 119 14.71 -7.15 9.70
C VAL A 119 15.22 -6.59 8.39
N ASP A 120 15.66 -7.48 7.49
CA ASP A 120 16.14 -7.10 6.17
C ASP A 120 15.01 -6.63 5.25
N LEU A 121 15.37 -5.77 4.30
CA LEU A 121 14.52 -5.26 3.24
C LEU A 121 15.05 -5.73 1.88
N GLY A 122 14.18 -6.33 1.08
CA GLY A 122 14.41 -6.55 -0.34
C GLY A 122 13.43 -5.72 -1.17
N MET A 123 13.71 -5.55 -2.45
CA MET A 123 12.80 -4.84 -3.35
C MET A 123 12.80 -5.45 -4.74
N PHE A 124 11.68 -5.29 -5.42
CA PHE A 124 11.58 -5.57 -6.84
C PHE A 124 11.68 -4.29 -7.67
N TYR A 125 12.43 -4.40 -8.73
CA TYR A 125 12.61 -3.34 -9.72
C TYR A 125 11.97 -3.76 -11.05
N LYS A 126 11.11 -2.89 -11.60
CA LYS A 126 10.46 -3.10 -12.89
C LYS A 126 11.37 -2.67 -14.03
N ARG A 127 12.15 -3.60 -14.60
CA ARG A 127 12.91 -3.32 -15.81
C ARG A 127 11.97 -3.19 -17.01
N ARG A 128 11.99 -2.04 -17.65
CA ARG A 128 11.20 -1.75 -18.85
C ARG A 128 12.06 -1.85 -20.10
N ASP A 129 11.47 -2.34 -21.19
CA ASP A 129 12.09 -2.26 -22.49
C ASP A 129 11.81 -0.88 -23.11
N TYR A 130 12.81 -0.03 -23.07
CA TYR A 130 12.72 1.31 -23.66
C TYR A 130 12.87 1.31 -25.19
N SER A 131 13.19 0.18 -25.82
CA SER A 131 13.26 0.03 -27.28
C SER A 131 11.88 -0.11 -27.92
N GLN A 132 10.85 -0.41 -27.15
CA GLN A 132 9.50 -0.62 -27.62
C GLN A 132 8.48 0.23 -26.85
N VAL A 133 7.44 0.66 -27.56
CA VAL A 133 6.28 1.33 -26.97
C VAL A 133 5.02 0.57 -27.38
N VAL A 134 4.33 -0.02 -26.42
CA VAL A 134 3.07 -0.75 -26.62
C VAL A 134 1.97 -0.01 -25.86
N ASN A 135 0.91 0.41 -26.56
CA ASN A 135 -0.20 1.19 -25.97
C ASN A 135 0.28 2.44 -25.18
N GLY A 136 1.29 3.15 -25.70
CA GLY A 136 1.83 4.35 -25.08
C GLY A 136 2.71 4.11 -23.84
N ARG A 137 3.09 2.87 -23.56
CA ARG A 137 3.94 2.49 -22.41
C ARG A 137 5.07 1.56 -22.86
N ASN A 138 6.20 1.66 -22.18
CA ASN A 138 7.28 0.69 -22.36
C ASN A 138 6.91 -0.61 -21.62
N PRO A 139 6.91 -1.78 -22.29
CA PRO A 139 6.55 -3.04 -21.65
C PRO A 139 7.54 -3.40 -20.53
N ILE A 140 7.02 -4.03 -19.48
CA ILE A 140 7.84 -4.59 -18.40
C ILE A 140 8.45 -5.89 -18.91
N VAL A 141 9.78 -5.99 -18.92
CA VAL A 141 10.52 -7.15 -19.44
C VAL A 141 10.84 -8.13 -18.33
N ALA A 142 11.08 -7.63 -17.12
CA ALA A 142 11.39 -8.45 -15.97
C ALA A 142 11.14 -7.70 -14.66
N HIS A 143 10.83 -8.48 -13.61
CA HIS A 143 10.93 -8.05 -12.23
C HIS A 143 12.28 -8.52 -11.69
N GLU A 144 13.23 -7.59 -11.55
CA GLU A 144 14.54 -7.89 -10.96
C GLU A 144 14.48 -7.70 -9.45
N TYR A 145 15.00 -8.67 -8.73
CA TYR A 145 15.05 -8.65 -7.27
C TYR A 145 16.40 -8.10 -6.78
N LEU A 146 16.34 -7.18 -5.84
CA LEU A 146 17.48 -6.59 -5.16
C LEU A 146 17.34 -6.82 -3.66
N GLY A 147 18.27 -7.52 -3.06
CA GLY A 147 18.27 -7.82 -1.63
C GLY A 147 18.97 -9.14 -1.29
N ASN A 148 18.96 -9.47 -0.02
CA ASN A 148 19.45 -10.75 0.49
C ASN A 148 18.55 -11.91 0.06
N SER A 149 19.05 -13.17 0.20
CA SER A 149 18.25 -14.35 -0.12
C SER A 149 16.97 -14.40 0.71
N VAL A 150 15.86 -14.76 0.06
CA VAL A 150 14.56 -15.02 0.70
C VAL A 150 14.33 -16.51 0.96
N GLU A 151 15.30 -17.37 0.56
CA GLU A 151 15.17 -18.82 0.69
C GLU A 151 14.93 -19.23 2.15
N GLY A 152 13.81 -19.94 2.36
CA GLY A 152 13.40 -20.42 3.69
C GLY A 152 12.78 -19.37 4.60
N LYS A 153 12.81 -18.08 4.24
CA LYS A 153 12.25 -17.01 5.08
C LYS A 153 10.76 -16.80 4.81
N ASP A 154 10.04 -16.39 5.84
CA ASP A 154 8.72 -15.80 5.71
C ASP A 154 8.87 -14.36 5.19
N VAL A 155 7.97 -13.96 4.30
CA VAL A 155 8.08 -12.70 3.59
C VAL A 155 6.80 -11.89 3.73
N PHE A 156 6.95 -10.58 3.96
CA PHE A 156 5.86 -9.63 4.02
C PHE A 156 6.01 -8.57 2.94
N ILE A 157 5.02 -8.49 2.04
CA ILE A 157 4.96 -7.53 0.95
C ILE A 157 3.95 -6.45 1.34
N ALA A 158 4.39 -5.19 1.50
CA ALA A 158 3.49 -4.10 1.88
C ALA A 158 3.35 -3.06 0.77
N ASP A 159 2.10 -2.69 0.49
CA ASP A 159 1.76 -1.60 -0.43
C ASP A 159 0.66 -0.72 0.18
N ASP A 160 0.35 0.45 -0.44
CA ASP A 160 -0.79 1.27 -0.01
C ASP A 160 -2.10 0.69 -0.54
N ILE A 161 -2.11 0.15 -1.75
CA ILE A 161 -3.33 -0.25 -2.43
C ILE A 161 -3.17 -1.57 -3.19
N ILE A 162 -4.10 -2.49 -2.98
CA ILE A 162 -4.34 -3.60 -3.90
C ILE A 162 -5.49 -3.17 -4.81
N SER A 163 -5.16 -2.73 -6.04
CA SER A 163 -6.14 -2.45 -7.10
C SER A 163 -6.50 -3.74 -7.83
N SER A 164 -5.89 -4.06 -8.98
CA SER A 164 -6.08 -5.37 -9.62
C SER A 164 -5.39 -6.52 -8.86
N GLY A 165 -4.31 -6.21 -8.15
CA GLY A 165 -3.49 -7.18 -7.43
C GLY A 165 -2.47 -7.93 -8.29
N GLU A 166 -2.50 -7.77 -9.61
CA GLU A 166 -1.61 -8.50 -10.54
C GLU A 166 -0.14 -8.32 -10.19
N SER A 167 0.31 -7.08 -10.01
CA SER A 167 1.72 -6.80 -9.67
C SER A 167 2.16 -7.44 -8.36
N MET A 168 1.28 -7.51 -7.36
CA MET A 168 1.58 -8.11 -6.07
C MET A 168 1.66 -9.63 -6.19
N LEU A 169 0.75 -10.24 -6.94
CA LEU A 169 0.78 -11.69 -7.20
C LEU A 169 1.98 -12.10 -8.05
N ASP A 170 2.34 -11.33 -9.09
CA ASP A 170 3.54 -11.59 -9.89
C ASP A 170 4.79 -11.67 -9.01
N ILE A 171 4.91 -10.74 -8.06
CA ILE A 171 6.00 -10.73 -7.09
C ILE A 171 5.93 -11.94 -6.15
N ALA A 172 4.74 -12.31 -5.69
CA ALA A 172 4.57 -13.48 -4.83
C ALA A 172 4.98 -14.76 -5.55
N TYR A 173 4.59 -14.95 -6.82
CA TYR A 173 5.03 -16.07 -7.64
C TYR A 173 6.56 -16.07 -7.83
N GLU A 174 7.16 -14.92 -8.06
CA GLU A 174 8.62 -14.80 -8.22
C GLU A 174 9.38 -15.13 -6.93
N LEU A 175 8.85 -14.71 -5.77
CA LEU A 175 9.40 -15.06 -4.46
C LEU A 175 9.29 -16.55 -4.16
N LYS A 176 8.21 -17.21 -4.60
CA LYS A 176 8.09 -18.67 -4.48
C LYS A 176 9.12 -19.40 -5.33
N LYS A 177 9.41 -18.94 -6.54
CA LYS A 177 10.51 -19.49 -7.35
C LYS A 177 11.86 -19.36 -6.65
N ARG A 178 12.03 -18.31 -5.82
CA ARG A 178 13.21 -18.07 -4.98
C ARG A 178 13.17 -18.80 -3.65
N LYS A 179 12.19 -19.72 -3.48
CA LYS A 179 12.01 -20.59 -2.32
C LYS A 179 11.68 -19.84 -1.01
N ALA A 180 11.02 -18.70 -1.10
CA ALA A 180 10.41 -18.10 0.10
C ALA A 180 9.45 -19.10 0.75
N ASN A 181 9.44 -19.14 2.09
CA ASN A 181 8.60 -20.06 2.85
C ASN A 181 7.13 -19.63 2.75
N ARG A 182 6.65 -18.72 3.59
CA ARG A 182 5.30 -18.15 3.53
C ARG A 182 5.38 -16.73 3.00
N ILE A 183 4.39 -16.32 2.22
CA ILE A 183 4.30 -14.97 1.67
C ILE A 183 3.01 -14.35 2.14
N PHE A 184 3.12 -13.27 2.88
CA PHE A 184 2.02 -12.43 3.34
C PHE A 184 1.99 -11.15 2.52
N CYS A 185 0.81 -10.80 2.01
CA CYS A 185 0.58 -9.55 1.31
C CYS A 185 -0.17 -8.58 2.21
N TYR A 186 0.09 -7.31 2.07
CA TYR A 186 -0.64 -6.28 2.79
C TYR A 186 -0.92 -5.07 1.90
N ALA A 187 -2.11 -4.50 2.06
CA ALA A 187 -2.40 -3.17 1.57
C ALA A 187 -3.30 -2.41 2.55
N THR A 188 -3.01 -1.12 2.72
CA THR A 188 -3.89 -0.23 3.48
C THR A 188 -5.27 -0.18 2.85
N TYR A 189 -5.34 -0.18 1.51
CA TYR A 189 -6.60 -0.13 0.77
C TYR A 189 -6.81 -1.39 -0.08
N PRO A 190 -7.48 -2.43 0.45
CA PRO A 190 -7.73 -3.69 -0.25
C PRO A 190 -8.96 -3.57 -1.16
N ILE A 191 -8.81 -2.98 -2.36
CA ILE A 191 -9.94 -2.65 -3.25
C ILE A 191 -10.35 -3.85 -4.11
N PHE A 192 -9.39 -4.64 -4.63
CA PHE A 192 -9.62 -5.82 -5.48
C PHE A 192 -10.53 -5.54 -6.69
N THR A 193 -10.16 -4.57 -7.53
CA THR A 193 -10.99 -4.12 -8.66
C THR A 193 -11.28 -5.19 -9.70
N ASN A 194 -10.43 -6.21 -9.82
CA ASN A 194 -10.58 -7.34 -10.75
C ASN A 194 -11.20 -8.60 -10.07
N GLY A 195 -11.78 -8.43 -8.87
CA GLY A 195 -12.34 -9.55 -8.12
C GLY A 195 -11.29 -10.31 -7.29
N LEU A 196 -11.69 -11.46 -6.76
CA LEU A 196 -10.91 -12.23 -5.79
C LEU A 196 -10.30 -13.52 -6.37
N ASP A 197 -10.71 -13.94 -7.55
CA ASP A 197 -10.39 -15.26 -8.12
C ASP A 197 -8.87 -15.52 -8.24
N SER A 198 -8.10 -14.50 -8.60
CA SER A 198 -6.65 -14.61 -8.72
C SER A 198 -5.96 -14.82 -7.36
N PHE A 199 -6.49 -14.21 -6.30
CA PHE A 199 -6.02 -14.41 -4.94
C PHE A 199 -6.47 -15.75 -4.37
N ASP A 200 -7.72 -16.16 -4.64
CA ASP A 200 -8.23 -17.50 -4.30
C ASP A 200 -7.33 -18.57 -4.91
N LYS A 201 -6.97 -18.42 -6.19
CA LYS A 201 -6.06 -19.31 -6.90
C LYS A 201 -4.67 -19.34 -6.26
N ALA A 202 -4.06 -18.17 -6.03
CA ALA A 202 -2.72 -18.07 -5.46
C ALA A 202 -2.65 -18.66 -4.03
N TYR A 203 -3.70 -18.51 -3.25
CA TYR A 203 -3.80 -19.13 -1.92
C TYR A 203 -3.92 -20.66 -2.01
N ASN A 204 -4.80 -21.16 -2.87
CA ASN A 204 -4.99 -22.60 -3.07
C ASN A 204 -3.74 -23.29 -3.63
N GLU A 205 -2.94 -22.60 -4.43
CA GLU A 205 -1.65 -23.08 -4.94
C GLU A 205 -0.52 -22.94 -3.90
N GLY A 206 -0.78 -22.38 -2.72
CA GLY A 206 0.23 -22.17 -1.67
C GLY A 206 1.26 -21.08 -2.02
N VAL A 207 0.94 -20.20 -2.96
CA VAL A 207 1.82 -19.08 -3.35
C VAL A 207 1.79 -18.00 -2.30
N ILE A 208 0.61 -17.64 -1.80
CA ILE A 208 0.43 -16.72 -0.67
C ILE A 208 -0.11 -17.47 0.54
N ALA A 209 0.31 -17.05 1.73
CA ALA A 209 -0.21 -17.56 3.00
C ALA A 209 -1.37 -16.72 3.53
N GLY A 210 -1.47 -15.46 3.10
CA GLY A 210 -2.56 -14.59 3.48
C GLY A 210 -2.40 -13.17 2.95
N VAL A 211 -3.50 -12.42 3.03
CA VAL A 211 -3.56 -11.01 2.70
C VAL A 211 -4.17 -10.25 3.87
N LEU A 212 -3.49 -9.19 4.30
CA LEU A 212 -4.00 -8.28 5.31
C LEU A 212 -4.49 -7.00 4.62
N GLY A 213 -5.58 -6.43 5.12
CA GLY A 213 -6.10 -5.17 4.61
C GLY A 213 -6.90 -4.42 5.66
N THR A 214 -6.83 -3.09 5.66
CA THR A 214 -7.51 -2.29 6.67
C THR A 214 -9.01 -2.16 6.42
N ASN A 215 -9.73 -1.71 7.43
CA ASN A 215 -11.15 -1.34 7.36
C ASN A 215 -11.40 0.11 6.85
N LEU A 216 -10.38 0.78 6.31
CA LEU A 216 -10.44 2.17 5.85
C LEU A 216 -11.21 2.37 4.54
N THR A 217 -11.48 1.27 3.81
CA THR A 217 -12.31 1.27 2.59
C THR A 217 -13.45 0.26 2.72
N TYR A 218 -14.41 0.32 1.81
CA TYR A 218 -15.48 -0.67 1.75
C TYR A 218 -14.91 -2.07 1.45
N ARG A 219 -15.29 -3.05 2.24
CA ARG A 219 -14.96 -4.46 2.08
C ARG A 219 -16.24 -5.25 1.88
N THR A 220 -16.30 -6.02 0.81
CA THR A 220 -17.44 -6.90 0.53
C THR A 220 -17.49 -8.05 1.53
N ASP A 221 -18.69 -8.60 1.78
CA ASP A 221 -18.82 -9.80 2.62
C ASP A 221 -18.11 -11.00 1.99
N ALA A 222 -18.04 -11.05 0.66
CA ALA A 222 -17.26 -12.05 -0.07
C ALA A 222 -15.77 -11.99 0.28
N LEU A 223 -15.18 -10.79 0.38
CA LEU A 223 -13.79 -10.63 0.80
C LEU A 223 -13.60 -11.06 2.26
N LYS A 224 -14.44 -10.58 3.15
CA LYS A 224 -14.38 -10.89 4.59
C LYS A 224 -14.54 -12.38 4.92
N SER A 225 -15.22 -13.13 4.05
CA SER A 225 -15.41 -14.57 4.19
C SER A 225 -14.24 -15.43 3.71
N ARG A 226 -13.19 -14.83 3.12
CA ARG A 226 -12.04 -15.59 2.63
C ARG A 226 -11.08 -15.95 3.75
N ASP A 227 -10.69 -17.22 3.84
CA ASP A 227 -9.75 -17.72 4.85
C ASP A 227 -8.37 -17.04 4.74
N TRP A 228 -7.98 -16.65 3.54
CA TRP A 228 -6.73 -15.95 3.29
C TRP A 228 -6.79 -14.45 3.65
N PHE A 229 -7.96 -13.87 3.86
CA PHE A 229 -8.06 -12.44 4.19
C PHE A 229 -8.08 -12.21 5.71
N THR A 230 -7.34 -11.20 6.14
CA THR A 230 -7.33 -10.74 7.53
C THR A 230 -7.62 -9.25 7.55
N GLU A 231 -8.76 -8.90 8.14
CA GLU A 231 -9.10 -7.49 8.37
C GLU A 231 -8.23 -6.91 9.49
N VAL A 232 -7.69 -5.74 9.24
CA VAL A 232 -6.92 -4.92 10.19
C VAL A 232 -7.81 -3.79 10.66
N ASP A 233 -8.05 -3.71 11.96
CA ASP A 233 -8.96 -2.75 12.61
C ASP A 233 -8.20 -1.65 13.36
#